data_5b8ebdac2a9e7edce79c90d3c34eb08b
#
_entry.id   5b8ebdac2a9e7edce79c90d3c34eb08b
#
_cell.length_a   1.000
_cell.length_b   1.000
_cell.length_c   1.000
_cell.angle_alpha   90.00
_cell.angle_beta   90.00
_cell.angle_gamma   90.00
#
_symmetry.space_group_name_H-M   'P 1'
#
loop_
_entity.id
_entity.type
_entity.pdbx_description
1 polymer ?
#
loop_
_entity_poly.entity_id
_entity_poly.type
_entity_poly.pdbx_seq_one_letter_code
_entity_poly.pdbx_strand_id
1 'polypeptide(L)'
;MIQSPFFNLTTKKVERYNRQIILPELGEKGQQRLQQAKVLIVGVGGLGSPVALYLTGAGVGTIGLVDDDMVSVSNLQRQVLYSEAEVGMPKAIQAKKRLEALNHDVQINAYPTRLTKENADEIIRTYDIIIDGCDNFATRYLINDICVKWGKVYV
;
A
#
# COMPACT_ATOMS: atom_id res chain seq x y z
N MET A 1 -38.45 0.22 -7.59
CA MET A 1 -37.04 0.20 -7.21
C MET A 1 -36.45 1.52 -7.69
N ILE A 2 -36.17 2.46 -6.78
CA ILE A 2 -35.59 3.75 -7.11
C ILE A 2 -34.09 3.49 -7.22
N GLN A 3 -33.53 3.46 -8.45
CA GLN A 3 -32.09 3.48 -8.65
C GLN A 3 -31.59 4.88 -8.22
N SER A 4 -30.79 4.92 -7.16
CA SER A 4 -30.10 6.15 -6.77
C SER A 4 -29.12 6.54 -7.86
N PRO A 5 -29.15 7.79 -8.38
CA PRO A 5 -28.27 8.21 -9.47
C PRO A 5 -26.79 8.38 -9.10
N PHE A 6 -26.39 7.94 -7.90
CA PHE A 6 -25.06 8.14 -7.34
C PHE A 6 -24.23 6.83 -7.15
N PHE A 7 -24.74 5.66 -7.53
CA PHE A 7 -24.05 4.38 -7.34
C PHE A 7 -23.09 4.06 -8.51
N ASN A 8 -21.85 4.57 -8.44
CA ASN A 8 -20.76 4.13 -9.32
C ASN A 8 -20.01 2.88 -8.78
N LEU A 9 -20.40 2.37 -7.62
CA LEU A 9 -19.84 1.14 -7.05
C LEU A 9 -20.70 -0.05 -7.45
N THR A 10 -20.07 -1.15 -7.88
CA THR A 10 -20.79 -2.41 -8.11
C THR A 10 -21.33 -2.94 -6.78
N THR A 11 -22.40 -3.76 -6.82
CA THR A 11 -22.99 -4.39 -5.62
C THR A 11 -21.94 -5.08 -4.75
N LYS A 12 -20.98 -5.78 -5.36
CA LYS A 12 -19.88 -6.47 -4.67
C LYS A 12 -18.94 -5.50 -3.94
N LYS A 13 -18.65 -4.34 -4.52
CA LYS A 13 -17.82 -3.30 -3.87
C LYS A 13 -18.56 -2.64 -2.71
N VAL A 14 -19.87 -2.39 -2.87
CA VAL A 14 -20.71 -1.88 -1.78
C VAL A 14 -20.72 -2.86 -0.61
N GLU A 15 -20.88 -4.17 -0.85
CA GLU A 15 -20.83 -5.19 0.20
C GLU A 15 -19.48 -5.20 0.93
N ARG A 16 -18.35 -5.20 0.19
CA ARG A 16 -17.00 -5.20 0.75
C ARG A 16 -16.73 -3.99 1.64
N TYR A 17 -17.13 -2.80 1.19
CA TYR A 17 -16.77 -1.53 1.86
C TYR A 17 -17.93 -0.93 2.68
N ASN A 18 -19.02 -1.66 2.89
CA ASN A 18 -20.21 -1.13 3.57
C ASN A 18 -19.89 -0.55 4.96
N ARG A 19 -19.03 -1.20 5.74
CA ARG A 19 -18.63 -0.73 7.08
C ARG A 19 -17.89 0.61 7.07
N GLN A 20 -17.32 0.99 5.95
CA GLN A 20 -16.66 2.29 5.74
C GLN A 20 -17.64 3.30 5.17
N ILE A 21 -18.43 2.89 4.18
CA ILE A 21 -19.39 3.75 3.47
C ILE A 21 -20.47 4.31 4.40
N ILE A 22 -20.89 3.56 5.43
CA ILE A 22 -21.88 4.00 6.40
C ILE A 22 -21.37 5.09 7.37
N LEU A 23 -20.04 5.32 7.44
CA LEU A 23 -19.47 6.39 8.26
C LEU A 23 -19.72 7.75 7.59
N PRO A 24 -20.35 8.72 8.28
CA PRO A 24 -20.66 10.03 7.68
C PRO A 24 -19.43 10.77 7.15
N GLU A 25 -18.28 10.60 7.82
CA GLU A 25 -17.00 11.25 7.48
C GLU A 25 -16.37 10.68 6.20
N LEU A 26 -16.64 9.43 5.85
CA LEU A 26 -16.15 8.79 4.66
C LEU A 26 -17.18 8.76 3.54
N GLY A 27 -18.27 8.05 3.75
CA GLY A 27 -19.36 7.90 2.78
C GLY A 27 -18.89 7.25 1.45
N GLU A 28 -19.74 7.24 0.46
CA GLU A 28 -19.41 6.76 -0.89
C GLU A 28 -18.33 7.61 -1.56
N LYS A 29 -18.36 8.93 -1.38
CA LYS A 29 -17.37 9.85 -1.97
C LYS A 29 -15.97 9.60 -1.41
N GLY A 30 -15.86 9.34 -0.11
CA GLY A 30 -14.59 8.98 0.52
C GLY A 30 -14.07 7.66 -0.01
N GLN A 31 -14.92 6.64 -0.16
CA GLN A 31 -14.53 5.36 -0.73
C GLN A 31 -14.07 5.47 -2.19
N GLN A 32 -14.71 6.32 -3.00
CA GLN A 32 -14.26 6.62 -4.36
C GLN A 32 -12.89 7.30 -4.39
N ARG A 33 -12.61 8.22 -3.46
CA ARG A 33 -11.28 8.84 -3.32
C ARG A 33 -10.21 7.82 -2.94
N LEU A 34 -10.51 6.90 -2.01
CA LEU A 34 -9.60 5.80 -1.69
C LEU A 34 -9.25 4.95 -2.92
N GLN A 35 -10.25 4.61 -3.74
CA GLN A 35 -10.05 3.83 -4.97
C GLN A 35 -9.24 4.56 -6.05
N GLN A 36 -9.15 5.87 -5.99
CA GLN A 36 -8.33 6.68 -6.90
C GLN A 36 -6.92 6.92 -6.37
N ALA A 37 -6.73 6.82 -5.06
CA ALA A 37 -5.45 7.12 -4.41
C ALA A 37 -4.35 6.12 -4.78
N LYS A 38 -3.12 6.62 -4.88
CA LYS A 38 -1.91 5.84 -5.14
C LYS A 38 -0.95 6.04 -3.97
N VAL A 39 -0.68 4.97 -3.26
CA VAL A 39 0.16 4.98 -2.05
C VAL A 39 1.41 4.14 -2.27
N LEU A 40 2.59 4.69 -1.99
CA LEU A 40 3.85 3.95 -1.97
C LEU A 40 4.23 3.64 -0.53
N ILE A 41 4.57 2.39 -0.26
CA ILE A 41 5.11 1.95 1.03
C ILE A 41 6.57 1.57 0.81
N VAL A 42 7.48 2.27 1.46
CA VAL A 42 8.92 1.99 1.42
C VAL A 42 9.30 1.23 2.68
N GLY A 43 9.71 -0.02 2.50
CA GLY A 43 9.90 -0.99 3.58
C GLY A 43 8.61 -1.74 3.93
N VAL A 44 8.58 -3.04 3.63
CA VAL A 44 7.41 -3.92 3.91
C VAL A 44 7.74 -4.86 5.09
N GLY A 45 8.39 -4.30 6.09
CA GLY A 45 8.76 -4.95 7.34
C GLY A 45 7.70 -4.86 8.44
N GLY A 46 8.12 -4.65 9.69
CA GLY A 46 7.23 -4.64 10.85
C GLY A 46 6.19 -3.51 10.83
N LEU A 47 6.52 -2.34 10.30
CA LEU A 47 5.58 -1.22 10.14
C LEU A 47 4.83 -1.30 8.81
N GLY A 48 5.53 -1.56 7.71
CA GLY A 48 4.91 -1.59 6.38
C GLY A 48 3.94 -2.75 6.18
N SER A 49 4.17 -3.92 6.78
CA SER A 49 3.28 -5.09 6.66
C SER A 49 1.83 -4.81 7.09
N PRO A 50 1.56 -4.33 8.32
CA PRO A 50 0.19 -4.02 8.76
C PRO A 50 -0.42 -2.88 7.94
N VAL A 51 0.37 -1.84 7.61
CA VAL A 51 -0.11 -0.74 6.78
C VAL A 51 -0.58 -1.24 5.42
N ALA A 52 0.23 -2.07 4.74
CA ALA A 52 -0.13 -2.65 3.44
C ALA A 52 -1.41 -3.48 3.51
N LEU A 53 -1.57 -4.30 4.55
CA LEU A 53 -2.78 -5.11 4.78
C LEU A 53 -4.03 -4.24 4.93
N TYR A 54 -3.99 -3.24 5.82
CA TYR A 54 -5.14 -2.40 6.10
C TYR A 54 -5.51 -1.49 4.94
N LEU A 55 -4.54 -0.89 4.24
CA LEU A 55 -4.81 -0.07 3.06
C LEU A 55 -5.40 -0.89 1.90
N THR A 56 -4.92 -2.12 1.71
CA THR A 56 -5.50 -3.06 0.74
C THR A 56 -6.92 -3.46 1.14
N GLY A 57 -7.15 -3.78 2.41
CA GLY A 57 -8.48 -4.08 2.94
C GLY A 57 -9.45 -2.90 2.78
N ALA A 58 -8.98 -1.68 3.02
CA ALA A 58 -9.77 -0.45 2.85
C ALA A 58 -10.06 -0.09 1.38
N GLY A 59 -9.38 -0.71 0.42
CA GLY A 59 -9.62 -0.49 -1.00
C GLY A 59 -8.94 0.74 -1.58
N VAL A 60 -7.71 1.03 -1.14
CA VAL A 60 -6.83 2.00 -1.81
C VAL A 60 -6.53 1.49 -3.21
N GLY A 61 -6.72 2.34 -4.24
CA GLY A 61 -6.73 1.90 -5.63
C GLY A 61 -5.41 1.31 -6.13
N THR A 62 -4.29 1.93 -5.77
CA THR A 62 -2.95 1.46 -6.15
C THR A 62 -2.00 1.51 -4.96
N ILE A 63 -1.30 0.42 -4.69
CA ILE A 63 -0.27 0.33 -3.65
C ILE A 63 1.04 -0.11 -4.29
N GLY A 64 2.09 0.70 -4.12
CA GLY A 64 3.47 0.34 -4.44
C GLY A 64 4.18 -0.19 -3.20
N LEU A 65 5.01 -1.20 -3.36
CA LEU A 65 5.78 -1.84 -2.30
C LEU A 65 7.25 -1.85 -2.69
N VAL A 66 8.08 -1.12 -1.98
CA VAL A 66 9.55 -1.12 -2.19
C VAL A 66 10.21 -1.84 -1.02
N ASP A 67 10.90 -2.94 -1.29
CA ASP A 67 11.66 -3.69 -0.28
C ASP A 67 12.65 -4.61 -0.98
N ASP A 68 13.94 -4.57 -0.61
CA ASP A 68 15.01 -5.39 -1.19
C ASP A 68 15.34 -6.64 -0.36
N ASP A 69 14.71 -6.82 0.79
CA ASP A 69 14.95 -7.93 1.70
C ASP A 69 14.26 -9.23 1.28
N MET A 70 14.78 -10.32 1.84
CA MET A 70 14.15 -11.64 1.82
C MET A 70 13.37 -11.87 3.11
N VAL A 71 12.31 -12.69 3.04
CA VAL A 71 11.59 -13.16 4.22
C VAL A 71 12.52 -14.00 5.08
N SER A 72 12.55 -13.75 6.38
CA SER A 72 13.39 -14.48 7.35
C SER A 72 12.53 -14.95 8.54
N VAL A 73 12.84 -16.11 9.10
CA VAL A 73 12.15 -16.65 10.29
C VAL A 73 12.15 -15.65 11.44
N SER A 74 13.24 -14.92 11.65
CA SER A 74 13.37 -13.91 12.72
C SER A 74 12.43 -12.70 12.53
N ASN A 75 11.86 -12.54 11.35
CA ASN A 75 10.93 -11.45 11.06
C ASN A 75 9.46 -11.82 11.34
N LEU A 76 9.11 -13.11 11.30
CA LEU A 76 7.71 -13.59 11.30
C LEU A 76 6.93 -13.23 12.57
N GLN A 77 7.62 -13.02 13.70
CA GLN A 77 6.97 -12.63 14.95
C GLN A 77 6.29 -11.24 14.89
N ARG A 78 6.62 -10.37 13.90
CA ARG A 78 6.02 -9.03 13.73
C ARG A 78 5.67 -8.67 12.30
N GLN A 79 6.19 -9.37 11.30
CA GLN A 79 5.90 -9.13 9.88
C GLN A 79 4.80 -10.09 9.41
N VAL A 80 3.59 -9.84 9.90
CA VAL A 80 2.42 -10.73 9.78
C VAL A 80 1.90 -10.93 8.34
N LEU A 81 2.49 -10.23 7.38
CA LEU A 81 2.19 -10.38 5.95
C LEU A 81 2.75 -11.68 5.37
N TYR A 82 3.78 -12.24 6.02
CA TYR A 82 4.53 -13.41 5.56
C TYR A 82 4.28 -14.64 6.41
N SER A 83 4.62 -15.81 5.85
CA SER A 83 4.55 -17.12 6.49
C SER A 83 5.87 -17.87 6.40
N GLU A 84 6.02 -18.98 7.14
CA GLU A 84 7.22 -19.82 7.10
C GLU A 84 7.50 -20.39 5.70
N ALA A 85 6.47 -20.67 4.93
CA ALA A 85 6.61 -21.20 3.57
C ALA A 85 7.28 -20.21 2.59
N GLU A 86 7.37 -18.94 2.96
CA GLU A 86 7.93 -17.86 2.13
C GLU A 86 9.35 -17.47 2.53
N VAL A 87 9.92 -18.14 3.54
CA VAL A 87 11.30 -17.88 4.01
C VAL A 87 12.29 -18.05 2.84
N GLY A 88 13.16 -17.06 2.67
CA GLY A 88 14.12 -17.00 1.56
C GLY A 88 13.56 -16.43 0.25
N MET A 89 12.29 -15.98 0.22
CA MET A 89 11.69 -15.34 -0.96
C MET A 89 11.68 -13.80 -0.80
N PRO A 90 11.71 -13.02 -1.91
CA PRO A 90 11.69 -11.55 -1.85
C PRO A 90 10.42 -11.02 -1.21
N LYS A 91 10.56 -10.16 -0.18
CA LYS A 91 9.43 -9.59 0.57
C LYS A 91 8.41 -8.89 -0.31
N ALA A 92 8.84 -7.96 -1.16
CA ALA A 92 7.95 -7.20 -2.03
C ALA A 92 7.07 -8.10 -2.92
N ILE A 93 7.62 -9.20 -3.42
CA ILE A 93 6.91 -10.16 -4.29
C ILE A 93 5.89 -10.99 -3.49
N GLN A 94 6.26 -11.48 -2.29
CA GLN A 94 5.34 -12.26 -1.47
C GLN A 94 4.22 -11.38 -0.91
N ALA A 95 4.55 -10.14 -0.48
CA ALA A 95 3.59 -9.14 -0.09
C ALA A 95 2.55 -8.89 -1.19
N LYS A 96 2.98 -8.67 -2.44
CA LYS A 96 2.09 -8.52 -3.58
C LYS A 96 1.10 -9.66 -3.69
N LYS A 97 1.57 -10.90 -3.72
CA LYS A 97 0.70 -12.10 -3.83
C LYS A 97 -0.34 -12.15 -2.71
N ARG A 98 0.08 -11.88 -1.47
CA ARG A 98 -0.80 -11.90 -0.31
C ARG A 98 -1.88 -10.82 -0.37
N LEU A 99 -1.52 -9.61 -0.79
CA LEU A 99 -2.43 -8.47 -0.89
C LEU A 99 -3.41 -8.62 -2.06
N GLU A 100 -2.96 -9.13 -3.20
CA GLU A 100 -3.85 -9.46 -4.33
C GLU A 100 -4.87 -10.54 -3.96
N ALA A 101 -4.48 -11.53 -3.15
CA ALA A 101 -5.40 -12.54 -2.62
C ALA A 101 -6.41 -11.95 -1.62
N LEU A 102 -6.02 -10.91 -0.85
CA LEU A 102 -6.91 -10.21 0.08
C LEU A 102 -7.94 -9.36 -0.67
N ASN A 103 -7.49 -8.60 -1.68
CA ASN A 103 -8.36 -7.69 -2.43
C ASN A 103 -7.87 -7.52 -3.88
N HIS A 104 -8.43 -8.28 -4.80
CA HIS A 104 -8.07 -8.26 -6.22
C HIS A 104 -8.49 -6.97 -6.95
N ASP A 105 -9.31 -6.10 -6.34
CA ASP A 105 -9.69 -4.80 -6.91
C ASP A 105 -8.58 -3.73 -6.70
N VAL A 106 -7.57 -4.03 -5.88
CA VAL A 106 -6.43 -3.14 -5.61
C VAL A 106 -5.25 -3.52 -6.50
N GLN A 107 -4.70 -2.54 -7.21
CA GLN A 107 -3.50 -2.75 -8.01
C GLN A 107 -2.26 -2.73 -7.10
N ILE A 108 -1.50 -3.82 -7.08
CA ILE A 108 -0.25 -3.93 -6.31
C ILE A 108 0.96 -3.93 -7.22
N ASN A 109 1.83 -2.93 -7.08
CA ASN A 109 3.10 -2.83 -7.79
C ASN A 109 4.23 -3.21 -6.82
N ALA A 110 4.98 -4.27 -7.12
CA ALA A 110 6.11 -4.69 -6.31
C ALA A 110 7.43 -4.25 -6.94
N TYR A 111 8.27 -3.61 -6.15
CA TYR A 111 9.63 -3.21 -6.48
C TYR A 111 10.60 -3.95 -5.55
N PRO A 112 11.07 -5.16 -5.94
CA PRO A 112 12.03 -5.93 -5.14
C PRO A 112 13.43 -5.33 -5.29
N THR A 113 13.60 -4.10 -4.82
CA THR A 113 14.82 -3.31 -4.94
C THR A 113 14.94 -2.32 -3.79
N ARG A 114 16.17 -1.94 -3.50
CA ARG A 114 16.44 -0.83 -2.58
C ARG A 114 16.11 0.49 -3.23
N LEU A 115 15.53 1.40 -2.44
CA LEU A 115 15.35 2.79 -2.87
C LEU A 115 16.70 3.50 -2.85
N THR A 116 17.14 4.01 -4.00
CA THR A 116 18.41 4.70 -4.20
C THR A 116 18.19 6.06 -4.90
N LYS A 117 19.22 6.89 -4.97
CA LYS A 117 19.12 8.20 -5.66
C LYS A 117 18.78 8.05 -7.15
N GLU A 118 19.16 6.94 -7.76
CA GLU A 118 18.98 6.68 -9.20
C GLU A 118 17.52 6.29 -9.52
N ASN A 119 16.81 5.57 -8.62
CA ASN A 119 15.45 5.08 -8.87
C ASN A 119 14.35 5.80 -8.08
N ALA A 120 14.69 6.49 -6.99
CA ALA A 120 13.70 7.07 -6.09
C ALA A 120 12.81 8.12 -6.78
N ASP A 121 13.38 8.96 -7.61
CA ASP A 121 12.64 10.02 -8.32
C ASP A 121 11.57 9.42 -9.25
N GLU A 122 11.94 8.41 -10.03
CA GLU A 122 11.02 7.73 -10.95
C GLU A 122 9.89 7.01 -10.21
N ILE A 123 10.21 6.29 -9.12
CA ILE A 123 9.22 5.53 -8.36
C ILE A 123 8.28 6.48 -7.62
N ILE A 124 8.82 7.38 -6.79
CA ILE A 124 8.04 8.23 -5.86
C ILE A 124 7.08 9.16 -6.61
N ARG A 125 7.52 9.78 -7.71
CA ARG A 125 6.69 10.76 -8.44
C ARG A 125 5.34 10.22 -8.92
N THR A 126 5.22 8.90 -9.10
CA THR A 126 4.01 8.23 -9.63
C THR A 126 2.93 7.99 -8.57
N TYR A 127 3.24 8.25 -7.28
CA TYR A 127 2.35 8.07 -6.15
C TYR A 127 1.94 9.41 -5.53
N ASP A 128 0.81 9.42 -4.81
CA ASP A 128 0.27 10.61 -4.17
C ASP A 128 0.76 10.74 -2.73
N ILE A 129 0.84 9.61 -2.02
CA ILE A 129 1.21 9.51 -0.61
C ILE A 129 2.36 8.50 -0.48
N ILE A 130 3.38 8.87 0.27
CA ILE A 130 4.55 8.03 0.53
C ILE A 130 4.58 7.69 2.01
N ILE A 131 4.60 6.40 2.32
CA ILE A 131 4.64 5.88 3.70
C ILE A 131 6.02 5.28 3.96
N ASP A 132 6.65 5.76 5.02
CA ASP A 132 7.97 5.32 5.45
C ASP A 132 7.87 4.17 6.47
N GLY A 133 8.11 2.97 5.99
CA GLY A 133 8.27 1.76 6.80
C GLY A 133 9.72 1.31 6.96
N CYS A 134 10.70 2.13 6.54
CA CYS A 134 12.11 1.77 6.59
C CYS A 134 12.74 2.01 7.97
N ASP A 135 13.83 1.33 8.25
CA ASP A 135 14.53 1.35 9.53
C ASP A 135 15.88 2.10 9.48
N ASN A 136 16.18 2.78 8.37
CA ASN A 136 17.44 3.51 8.21
C ASN A 136 17.25 4.97 7.81
N PHE A 137 18.06 5.85 8.38
CA PHE A 137 17.99 7.29 8.17
C PHE A 137 18.32 7.73 6.75
N ALA A 138 19.24 7.05 6.06
CA ALA A 138 19.62 7.43 4.71
C ALA A 138 18.44 7.36 3.73
N THR A 139 17.64 6.29 3.81
CA THR A 139 16.43 6.14 3.01
C THR A 139 15.38 7.17 3.40
N ARG A 140 15.20 7.46 4.70
CA ARG A 140 14.26 8.49 5.18
C ARG A 140 14.56 9.86 4.62
N TYR A 141 15.82 10.31 4.68
CA TYR A 141 16.23 11.61 4.09
C TYR A 141 16.00 11.62 2.59
N LEU A 142 16.35 10.54 1.89
CA LEU A 142 16.12 10.43 0.44
C LEU A 142 14.62 10.57 0.09
N ILE A 143 13.73 9.86 0.82
CA ILE A 143 12.28 9.96 0.62
C ILE A 143 11.83 11.40 0.87
N ASN A 144 12.24 11.99 1.99
CA ASN A 144 11.89 13.37 2.34
C ASN A 144 12.27 14.36 1.22
N ASP A 145 13.50 14.31 0.75
CA ASP A 145 14.02 15.24 -0.27
C ASP A 145 13.22 15.12 -1.58
N ILE A 146 12.89 13.89 -2.00
CA ILE A 146 12.09 13.65 -3.20
C ILE A 146 10.64 14.08 -2.98
N CYS A 147 10.06 13.84 -1.79
CA CYS A 147 8.71 14.28 -1.47
C CYS A 147 8.58 15.80 -1.48
N VAL A 148 9.56 16.52 -0.91
CA VAL A 148 9.63 17.98 -0.98
C VAL A 148 9.72 18.45 -2.44
N LYS A 149 10.61 17.85 -3.24
CA LYS A 149 10.77 18.17 -4.66
C LYS A 149 9.46 18.07 -5.46
N TRP A 150 8.65 17.04 -5.20
CA TRP A 150 7.42 16.75 -5.95
C TRP A 150 6.14 17.17 -5.22
N GLY A 151 6.23 17.81 -4.06
CA GLY A 151 5.06 18.19 -3.27
C GLY A 151 4.20 17.00 -2.84
N LYS A 152 4.83 15.85 -2.51
CA LYS A 152 4.14 14.63 -2.10
C LYS A 152 3.87 14.63 -0.60
N VAL A 153 2.77 13.99 -0.20
CA VAL A 153 2.50 13.72 1.22
C VAL A 153 3.44 12.62 1.69
N TYR A 154 4.15 12.87 2.80
CA TYR A 154 5.09 11.94 3.43
C TYR A 154 4.66 11.65 4.87
N VAL A 155 4.54 10.37 5.24
CA VAL A 155 4.06 9.89 6.54
C VAL A 155 5.04 8.88 7.12
#